data_919711884977bbfba29c715b16721497
#
_entry.id   919711884977bbfba29c715b16721497
#
_cell.length_a   1.000
_cell.length_b   1.000
_cell.length_c   1.000
_cell.angle_alpha   90.00
_cell.angle_beta   90.00
_cell.angle_gamma   90.00
#
_symmetry.space_group_name_H-M   'P 1'
#
loop_
_entity.id
_entity.type
_entity.pdbx_description
1 polymer ?
#
loop_
_entity_poly.entity_id
_entity_poly.type
_entity_poly.pdbx_seq_one_letter_code
_entity_poly.pdbx_strand_id
1 'polypeptide(L)'
;MTTSRILRRTLLAISAAALCVPAMAELADIKSAGKLRVGIDFGAPFYGYVDDKMKPVGSDVEAAELLAKDLGLTLEIVNTTNSSRIPNLLSNKVDLIISSLSITPERQKAVDFSIPYGAIQAAVGAPKGLKLTSIEDLAGKTVAVTRGGPQDKIVTERAPQAKVVRFDDESASITAAATGQADIVAITPPIIAAIAKKNPSRDFETKFILQSYQLGVAMRKGQPELMAAVNGWIKTNLANGKLNDIHMKYAGVPIPKEIIDGAK
;
A
#
# COMPACT_ATOMS: atom_id res chain seq x y z
N MET A 1 -17.16 -29.77 -79.68
CA MET A 1 -17.05 -30.43 -78.37
C MET A 1 -15.86 -29.84 -77.61
N THR A 2 -16.08 -28.83 -76.80
CA THR A 2 -15.03 -28.02 -76.14
C THR A 2 -15.34 -27.96 -74.62
N THR A 3 -14.53 -28.68 -73.86
CA THR A 3 -14.62 -28.70 -72.43
C THR A 3 -13.73 -27.57 -71.79
N SER A 4 -14.37 -26.58 -71.26
CA SER A 4 -13.74 -25.48 -70.54
C SER A 4 -13.29 -25.93 -69.15
N ARG A 5 -11.98 -25.85 -68.85
CA ARG A 5 -11.43 -26.05 -67.51
C ARG A 5 -11.45 -24.74 -66.75
N ILE A 6 -12.37 -24.62 -65.76
CA ILE A 6 -12.39 -23.53 -64.82
C ILE A 6 -11.39 -23.82 -63.71
N LEU A 7 -10.33 -23.04 -63.68
CA LEU A 7 -9.31 -23.08 -62.64
C LEU A 7 -9.80 -22.24 -61.43
N ARG A 8 -10.24 -22.95 -60.39
CA ARG A 8 -10.59 -22.32 -59.11
C ARG A 8 -9.30 -21.95 -58.34
N ARG A 9 -8.95 -20.69 -58.36
CA ARG A 9 -7.97 -20.10 -57.44
C ARG A 9 -8.62 -19.86 -56.10
N THR A 10 -8.32 -20.73 -55.14
CA THR A 10 -8.70 -20.52 -53.72
C THR A 10 -7.66 -19.59 -53.11
N LEU A 11 -8.01 -18.31 -52.92
CA LEU A 11 -7.25 -17.41 -52.06
C LEU A 11 -7.45 -17.81 -50.60
N LEU A 12 -6.43 -18.37 -49.98
CA LEU A 12 -6.37 -18.48 -48.52
C LEU A 12 -6.09 -17.06 -47.96
N ALA A 13 -7.13 -16.42 -47.46
CA ALA A 13 -7.00 -15.24 -46.60
C ALA A 13 -6.54 -15.71 -45.20
N ILE A 14 -5.26 -15.61 -44.92
CA ILE A 14 -4.74 -15.75 -43.56
C ILE A 14 -5.15 -14.50 -42.79
N SER A 15 -6.25 -14.62 -42.05
CA SER A 15 -6.63 -13.60 -41.06
C SER A 15 -5.61 -13.67 -39.93
N ALA A 16 -4.64 -12.77 -39.91
CA ALA A 16 -3.82 -12.49 -38.75
C ALA A 16 -4.72 -11.86 -37.68
N ALA A 17 -5.27 -12.71 -36.80
CA ALA A 17 -5.86 -12.23 -35.56
C ALA A 17 -4.74 -11.58 -34.73
N ALA A 18 -4.60 -10.26 -34.82
CA ALA A 18 -3.80 -9.50 -33.89
C ALA A 18 -4.41 -9.74 -32.50
N LEU A 19 -3.76 -10.58 -31.70
CA LEU A 19 -4.00 -10.66 -30.28
C LEU A 19 -3.74 -9.27 -29.71
N CYS A 20 -4.79 -8.45 -29.52
CA CYS A 20 -4.74 -7.29 -28.67
C CYS A 20 -4.43 -7.78 -27.26
N VAL A 21 -3.16 -7.98 -26.95
CA VAL A 21 -2.69 -7.99 -25.57
C VAL A 21 -3.07 -6.62 -25.02
N PRO A 22 -3.87 -6.50 -23.97
CA PRO A 22 -4.12 -5.18 -23.37
C PRO A 22 -2.76 -4.58 -23.06
N ALA A 23 -2.46 -3.43 -23.68
CA ALA A 23 -1.23 -2.70 -23.43
C ALA A 23 -1.24 -2.36 -21.93
N MET A 24 -0.50 -3.12 -21.16
CA MET A 24 -0.23 -2.80 -19.76
C MET A 24 0.64 -1.55 -19.84
N ALA A 25 0.20 -0.44 -19.19
CA ALA A 25 0.95 0.81 -19.23
C ALA A 25 2.38 0.55 -18.77
N GLU A 26 3.29 0.44 -19.72
CA GLU A 26 4.73 0.31 -19.46
C GLU A 26 5.30 1.69 -19.10
N LEU A 27 6.52 1.71 -18.60
CA LEU A 27 7.22 2.95 -18.26
C LEU A 27 7.22 3.95 -19.42
N ALA A 28 7.29 3.45 -20.67
CA ALA A 28 7.24 4.27 -21.88
C ALA A 28 5.91 5.03 -22.03
N ASP A 29 4.78 4.37 -21.72
CA ASP A 29 3.45 5.00 -21.79
C ASP A 29 3.29 6.07 -20.71
N ILE A 30 3.76 5.78 -19.48
CA ILE A 30 3.78 6.75 -18.37
C ILE A 30 4.62 7.98 -18.74
N LYS A 31 5.80 7.77 -19.31
CA LYS A 31 6.68 8.85 -19.78
C LYS A 31 6.05 9.65 -20.92
N SER A 32 5.41 8.98 -21.87
CA SER A 32 4.70 9.64 -22.98
C SER A 32 3.53 10.48 -22.49
N ALA A 33 2.82 10.02 -21.47
CA ALA A 33 1.74 10.78 -20.82
C ALA A 33 2.26 11.96 -19.98
N GLY A 34 3.56 11.99 -19.63
CA GLY A 34 4.17 13.00 -18.77
C GLY A 34 3.68 13.02 -17.33
N LYS A 35 2.95 11.98 -16.91
CA LYS A 35 2.29 11.90 -15.60
C LYS A 35 2.51 10.54 -14.95
N LEU A 36 2.69 10.54 -13.62
CA LEU A 36 2.72 9.34 -12.79
C LEU A 36 1.51 9.37 -11.85
N ARG A 37 0.59 8.42 -12.03
CA ARG A 37 -0.61 8.28 -11.17
C ARG A 37 -0.29 7.36 -10.00
N VAL A 38 -0.31 7.90 -8.78
CA VAL A 38 0.04 7.15 -7.56
C VAL A 38 -1.15 7.07 -6.62
N GLY A 39 -1.53 5.85 -6.23
CA GLY A 39 -2.54 5.61 -5.21
C GLY A 39 -1.94 5.77 -3.81
N ILE A 40 -2.51 6.68 -3.01
CA ILE A 40 -2.11 6.95 -1.62
C ILE A 40 -3.36 7.00 -0.74
N ASP A 41 -3.30 6.39 0.44
CA ASP A 41 -4.38 6.43 1.44
C ASP A 41 -4.21 7.68 2.31
N PHE A 42 -5.18 8.60 2.27
CA PHE A 42 -5.16 9.81 3.09
C PHE A 42 -5.77 9.63 4.48
N GLY A 43 -6.22 8.44 4.81
CA GLY A 43 -6.68 8.08 6.13
C GLY A 43 -5.58 7.58 7.08
N ALA A 44 -4.33 7.46 6.60
CA ALA A 44 -3.20 6.89 7.33
C ALA A 44 -2.22 7.98 7.82
N PRO A 45 -2.42 8.57 9.01
CA PRO A 45 -1.49 9.57 9.58
C PRO A 45 -0.05 9.08 9.54
N PHE A 46 0.90 10.00 9.33
CA PHE A 46 2.32 9.81 9.04
C PHE A 46 2.61 9.36 7.59
N TYR A 47 1.81 8.46 7.03
CA TYR A 47 2.01 7.91 5.69
C TYR A 47 1.36 8.79 4.62
N GLY A 48 0.05 9.04 4.75
CA GLY A 48 -0.71 9.90 3.87
C GLY A 48 -1.90 10.53 4.61
N TYR A 49 -2.03 11.85 4.55
CA TYR A 49 -3.15 12.59 5.13
C TYR A 49 -3.26 13.95 4.46
N VAL A 50 -4.32 14.67 4.77
CA VAL A 50 -4.54 16.04 4.30
C VAL A 50 -4.30 16.99 5.48
N ASP A 51 -3.47 18.00 5.29
CA ASP A 51 -3.18 19.01 6.31
C ASP A 51 -4.30 20.06 6.43
N ASP A 52 -4.14 21.00 7.37
CA ASP A 52 -5.12 22.07 7.60
C ASP A 52 -5.29 23.02 6.39
N LYS A 53 -4.38 22.97 5.42
CA LYS A 53 -4.43 23.75 4.17
C LYS A 53 -4.96 22.93 2.99
N MET A 54 -5.56 21.78 3.27
CA MET A 54 -6.07 20.85 2.27
C MET A 54 -5.00 20.28 1.31
N LYS A 55 -3.74 20.23 1.77
CA LYS A 55 -2.65 19.66 0.99
C LYS A 55 -2.38 18.21 1.41
N PRO A 56 -2.19 17.29 0.45
CA PRO A 56 -1.66 15.97 0.74
C PRO A 56 -0.25 16.08 1.34
N VAL A 57 -0.03 15.40 2.45
CA VAL A 57 1.24 15.34 3.17
C VAL A 57 1.46 13.93 3.74
N GLY A 58 2.69 13.59 4.07
CA GLY A 58 3.04 12.29 4.63
C GLY A 58 4.24 11.66 3.94
N SER A 59 4.78 10.61 4.54
CA SER A 59 5.97 9.94 4.02
C SER A 59 5.75 9.32 2.63
N ASP A 60 4.57 8.74 2.40
CA ASP A 60 4.22 8.16 1.10
C ASP A 60 3.98 9.24 0.04
N VAL A 61 3.45 10.42 0.45
CA VAL A 61 3.27 11.57 -0.43
C VAL A 61 4.63 12.12 -0.86
N GLU A 62 5.54 12.39 0.09
CA GLU A 62 6.87 12.91 -0.24
C GLU A 62 7.72 11.89 -1.03
N ALA A 63 7.57 10.59 -0.75
CA ALA A 63 8.22 9.55 -1.54
C ALA A 63 7.70 9.53 -2.99
N ALA A 64 6.38 9.69 -3.19
CA ALA A 64 5.78 9.77 -4.53
C ALA A 64 6.21 11.05 -5.28
N GLU A 65 6.28 12.19 -4.59
CA GLU A 65 6.78 13.46 -5.15
C GLU A 65 8.25 13.33 -5.59
N LEU A 66 9.08 12.72 -4.74
CA LEU A 66 10.49 12.49 -5.05
C LEU A 66 10.63 11.54 -6.25
N LEU A 67 9.87 10.44 -6.31
CA LEU A 67 9.89 9.50 -7.43
C LEU A 67 9.47 10.19 -8.73
N ALA A 68 8.35 10.90 -8.74
CA ALA A 68 7.87 11.60 -9.93
C ALA A 68 8.88 12.63 -10.41
N LYS A 69 9.45 13.43 -9.50
CA LYS A 69 10.51 14.41 -9.81
C LYS A 69 11.74 13.75 -10.43
N ASP A 70 12.23 12.67 -9.82
CA ASP A 70 13.44 11.97 -10.29
C ASP A 70 13.21 11.28 -11.65
N LEU A 71 11.96 10.93 -11.99
CA LEU A 71 11.58 10.41 -13.30
C LEU A 71 11.23 11.50 -14.33
N GLY A 72 11.21 12.78 -13.94
CA GLY A 72 10.82 13.90 -14.81
C GLY A 72 9.33 13.93 -15.15
N LEU A 73 8.47 13.43 -14.25
CA LEU A 73 7.02 13.31 -14.44
C LEU A 73 6.24 14.23 -13.50
N THR A 74 5.03 14.61 -13.92
CA THR A 74 4.06 15.27 -13.03
C THR A 74 3.38 14.22 -12.17
N LEU A 75 3.37 14.41 -10.84
CA LEU A 75 2.65 13.53 -9.93
C LEU A 75 1.14 13.83 -9.97
N GLU A 76 0.35 12.77 -10.13
CA GLU A 76 -1.11 12.78 -9.93
C GLU A 76 -1.45 11.80 -8.80
N ILE A 77 -1.89 12.32 -7.65
CA ILE A 77 -2.25 11.49 -6.51
C ILE A 77 -3.73 11.11 -6.61
N VAL A 78 -4.00 9.81 -6.50
CA VAL A 78 -5.36 9.26 -6.41
C VAL A 78 -5.58 8.77 -5.00
N ASN A 79 -6.52 9.37 -4.27
CA ASN A 79 -6.87 8.90 -2.95
C ASN A 79 -7.45 7.49 -2.99
N THR A 80 -6.95 6.62 -2.12
CA THR A 80 -7.35 5.23 -2.00
C THR A 80 -7.69 4.88 -0.54
N THR A 81 -8.19 3.66 -0.33
CA THR A 81 -8.35 3.05 1.00
C THR A 81 -7.61 1.73 1.04
N ASN A 82 -7.44 1.14 2.22
CA ASN A 82 -6.82 -0.17 2.37
C ASN A 82 -7.41 -1.24 1.44
N SER A 83 -8.74 -1.24 1.23
CA SER A 83 -9.43 -2.21 0.38
C SER A 83 -9.39 -1.87 -1.11
N SER A 84 -9.29 -0.58 -1.48
CA SER A 84 -9.36 -0.13 -2.87
C SER A 84 -8.01 0.00 -3.58
N ARG A 85 -6.88 -0.02 -2.85
CA ARG A 85 -5.52 0.14 -3.44
C ARG A 85 -5.25 -0.80 -4.60
N ILE A 86 -5.32 -2.10 -4.34
CA ILE A 86 -5.05 -3.12 -5.38
C ILE A 86 -6.12 -3.10 -6.48
N PRO A 87 -7.44 -3.05 -6.21
CA PRO A 87 -8.44 -2.84 -7.24
C PRO A 87 -8.19 -1.61 -8.14
N ASN A 88 -7.81 -0.47 -7.57
CA ASN A 88 -7.48 0.74 -8.36
C ASN A 88 -6.26 0.51 -9.28
N LEU A 89 -5.26 -0.22 -8.80
CA LEU A 89 -4.09 -0.59 -9.61
C LEU A 89 -4.48 -1.53 -10.75
N LEU A 90 -5.24 -2.59 -10.47
CA LEU A 90 -5.65 -3.58 -11.46
C LEU A 90 -6.62 -3.02 -12.51
N SER A 91 -7.46 -2.03 -12.14
CA SER A 91 -8.37 -1.32 -13.06
C SER A 91 -7.70 -0.19 -13.84
N ASN A 92 -6.37 -0.03 -13.73
CA ASN A 92 -5.60 1.03 -14.40
C ASN A 92 -6.00 2.47 -14.01
N LYS A 93 -6.59 2.66 -12.83
CA LYS A 93 -6.82 4.01 -12.27
C LYS A 93 -5.53 4.67 -11.81
N VAL A 94 -4.56 3.87 -11.39
CA VAL A 94 -3.23 4.30 -10.96
C VAL A 94 -2.16 3.44 -11.61
N ASP A 95 -0.94 3.96 -11.67
CA ASP A 95 0.23 3.28 -12.21
C ASP A 95 0.98 2.55 -11.10
N LEU A 96 1.07 3.16 -9.92
CA LEU A 96 1.74 2.65 -8.74
C LEU A 96 0.87 2.82 -7.49
N ILE A 97 1.13 1.99 -6.49
CA ILE A 97 0.69 2.21 -5.11
C ILE A 97 1.91 2.48 -4.24
N ILE A 98 1.96 3.66 -3.64
CA ILE A 98 2.89 4.04 -2.57
C ILE A 98 2.00 4.46 -1.39
N SER A 99 1.69 3.52 -0.50
CA SER A 99 0.64 3.73 0.49
C SER A 99 0.82 2.79 1.69
N SER A 100 1.98 2.82 2.34
CA SER A 100 2.35 1.91 3.43
C SER A 100 1.95 0.45 3.17
N LEU A 101 2.08 0.03 1.90
CA LEU A 101 1.57 -1.26 1.44
C LEU A 101 2.52 -2.40 1.82
N SER A 102 2.09 -3.19 2.80
CA SER A 102 2.82 -4.38 3.25
C SER A 102 2.96 -5.40 2.12
N ILE A 103 4.16 -5.89 1.91
CA ILE A 103 4.43 -7.03 1.03
C ILE A 103 3.91 -8.28 1.72
N THR A 104 2.94 -8.97 1.12
CA THR A 104 2.39 -10.23 1.62
C THR A 104 2.26 -11.25 0.50
N PRO A 105 2.40 -12.57 0.78
CA PRO A 105 2.27 -13.61 -0.25
C PRO A 105 0.93 -13.56 -0.99
N GLU A 106 -0.13 -13.14 -0.32
CA GLU A 106 -1.45 -13.02 -0.91
C GLU A 106 -1.50 -11.87 -1.94
N ARG A 107 -0.99 -10.69 -1.58
CA ARG A 107 -0.92 -9.53 -2.47
C ARG A 107 -0.01 -9.80 -3.67
N GLN A 108 1.11 -10.51 -3.46
CA GLN A 108 2.05 -10.90 -4.53
C GLN A 108 1.42 -11.85 -5.57
N LYS A 109 0.32 -12.53 -5.25
CA LYS A 109 -0.45 -13.29 -6.25
C LYS A 109 -1.14 -12.38 -7.27
N ALA A 110 -1.53 -11.17 -6.87
CA ALA A 110 -2.30 -10.24 -7.70
C ALA A 110 -1.43 -9.17 -8.37
N VAL A 111 -0.39 -8.69 -7.70
CA VAL A 111 0.46 -7.56 -8.13
C VAL A 111 1.94 -7.88 -7.91
N ASP A 112 2.81 -7.12 -8.58
CA ASP A 112 4.25 -7.15 -8.32
C ASP A 112 4.63 -6.05 -7.34
N PHE A 113 5.68 -6.29 -6.57
CA PHE A 113 6.24 -5.35 -5.61
C PHE A 113 7.70 -5.04 -5.93
N SER A 114 8.07 -3.80 -5.71
CA SER A 114 9.47 -3.39 -5.68
C SER A 114 10.26 -4.11 -4.58
N ILE A 115 11.58 -3.93 -4.56
CA ILE A 115 12.36 -4.15 -3.35
C ILE A 115 11.79 -3.31 -2.20
N PRO A 116 11.96 -3.72 -0.93
CA PRO A 116 11.45 -2.97 0.20
C PRO A 116 12.08 -1.57 0.30
N TYR A 117 11.23 -0.55 0.60
CA TYR A 117 11.68 0.80 0.89
C TYR A 117 11.50 1.21 2.36
N GLY A 118 10.87 0.36 3.17
CA GLY A 118 10.60 0.59 4.57
C GLY A 118 10.03 -0.65 5.24
N ALA A 119 9.67 -0.51 6.50
CA ALA A 119 9.01 -1.55 7.27
C ALA A 119 7.90 -0.96 8.16
N ILE A 120 6.92 -1.78 8.49
CA ILE A 120 5.78 -1.43 9.32
C ILE A 120 5.44 -2.58 10.26
N GLN A 121 4.95 -2.26 11.45
CA GLN A 121 4.47 -3.25 12.40
C GLN A 121 2.94 -3.20 12.52
N ALA A 122 2.31 -4.34 12.43
CA ALA A 122 0.95 -4.55 12.88
C ALA A 122 0.98 -4.76 14.39
N ALA A 123 0.15 -4.04 15.13
CA ALA A 123 0.13 -4.09 16.59
C ALA A 123 -1.31 -4.01 17.11
N VAL A 124 -1.48 -4.36 18.38
CA VAL A 124 -2.70 -4.14 19.14
C VAL A 124 -2.48 -2.96 20.08
N GLY A 125 -3.38 -1.99 20.02
CA GLY A 125 -3.47 -0.85 20.92
C GLY A 125 -4.72 -0.92 21.78
N ALA A 126 -4.60 -0.51 23.03
CA ALA A 126 -5.71 -0.46 23.98
C ALA A 126 -5.38 0.49 25.14
N PRO A 127 -6.38 0.89 25.96
CA PRO A 127 -6.13 1.61 27.20
C PRO A 127 -5.16 0.86 28.10
N LYS A 128 -4.29 1.59 28.79
CA LYS A 128 -3.24 1.05 29.66
C LYS A 128 -3.76 0.08 30.72
N GLY A 129 -4.91 0.40 31.30
CA GLY A 129 -5.56 -0.46 32.32
C GLY A 129 -6.07 -1.81 31.80
N LEU A 130 -6.22 -1.98 30.48
CA LEU A 130 -6.66 -3.24 29.89
C LEU A 130 -5.44 -4.16 29.70
N LYS A 131 -5.40 -5.27 30.45
CA LYS A 131 -4.31 -6.25 30.36
C LYS A 131 -4.48 -7.10 29.11
N LEU A 132 -3.59 -6.90 28.13
CA LEU A 132 -3.47 -7.68 26.92
C LEU A 132 -1.97 -7.92 26.66
N THR A 133 -1.56 -9.16 26.54
CA THR A 133 -0.17 -9.57 26.36
C THR A 133 0.05 -10.38 25.09
N SER A 134 -1.02 -10.97 24.57
CA SER A 134 -0.98 -11.83 23.39
C SER A 134 -2.30 -11.77 22.62
N ILE A 135 -2.33 -12.41 21.46
CA ILE A 135 -3.49 -12.42 20.58
C ILE A 135 -4.65 -13.24 21.18
N GLU A 136 -4.35 -14.21 22.03
CA GLU A 136 -5.32 -15.05 22.73
C GLU A 136 -6.18 -14.23 23.69
N ASP A 137 -5.62 -13.16 24.26
CA ASP A 137 -6.33 -12.25 25.17
C ASP A 137 -7.45 -11.45 24.48
N LEU A 138 -7.53 -11.50 23.15
CA LEU A 138 -8.59 -10.88 22.37
C LEU A 138 -9.90 -11.69 22.38
N ALA A 139 -9.89 -12.91 22.88
CA ALA A 139 -11.07 -13.78 22.95
C ALA A 139 -12.24 -13.08 23.68
N GLY A 140 -13.42 -13.05 23.04
CA GLY A 140 -14.62 -12.41 23.55
C GLY A 140 -14.61 -10.88 23.54
N LYS A 141 -13.49 -10.23 23.17
CA LYS A 141 -13.35 -8.76 23.13
C LYS A 141 -13.67 -8.20 21.75
N THR A 142 -14.11 -6.96 21.73
CA THR A 142 -14.37 -6.22 20.50
C THR A 142 -13.08 -5.54 20.02
N VAL A 143 -12.64 -5.85 18.80
CA VAL A 143 -11.41 -5.34 18.19
C VAL A 143 -11.75 -4.58 16.92
N ALA A 144 -11.43 -3.30 16.87
CA ALA A 144 -11.53 -2.49 15.68
C ALA A 144 -10.36 -2.79 14.73
N VAL A 145 -10.65 -2.95 13.45
CA VAL A 145 -9.66 -3.15 12.39
C VAL A 145 -10.06 -2.33 11.16
N THR A 146 -9.09 -1.98 10.32
CA THR A 146 -9.37 -1.42 9.00
C THR A 146 -9.49 -2.56 7.99
N ARG A 147 -10.61 -2.60 7.26
CA ARG A 147 -10.92 -3.60 6.24
C ARG A 147 -9.81 -3.71 5.19
N GLY A 148 -9.38 -4.94 4.89
CA GLY A 148 -8.36 -5.22 3.88
C GLY A 148 -6.92 -4.92 4.31
N GLY A 149 -6.72 -4.49 5.56
CA GLY A 149 -5.41 -4.38 6.18
C GLY A 149 -4.88 -5.75 6.64
N PRO A 150 -3.55 -5.90 6.83
CA PRO A 150 -2.99 -7.14 7.35
C PRO A 150 -3.46 -7.44 8.78
N GLN A 151 -3.78 -6.42 9.56
CA GLN A 151 -4.32 -6.55 10.92
C GLN A 151 -5.70 -7.23 10.92
N ASP A 152 -6.58 -6.85 9.98
CA ASP A 152 -7.88 -7.50 9.81
C ASP A 152 -7.73 -9.01 9.60
N LYS A 153 -6.84 -9.38 8.68
CA LYS A 153 -6.56 -10.80 8.40
C LYS A 153 -6.02 -11.53 9.63
N ILE A 154 -4.98 -10.98 10.27
CA ILE A 154 -4.35 -11.62 11.43
C ILE A 154 -5.36 -11.83 12.57
N VAL A 155 -6.12 -10.78 12.93
CA VAL A 155 -7.07 -10.89 14.04
C VAL A 155 -8.18 -11.88 13.70
N THR A 156 -8.69 -11.85 12.45
CA THR A 156 -9.73 -12.79 12.00
C THR A 156 -9.27 -14.25 12.04
N GLU A 157 -8.05 -14.53 11.60
CA GLU A 157 -7.53 -15.90 11.50
C GLU A 157 -7.01 -16.44 12.84
N ARG A 158 -6.34 -15.58 13.62
CA ARG A 158 -5.62 -16.03 14.83
C ARG A 158 -6.38 -15.76 16.14
N ALA A 159 -7.41 -14.90 16.11
CA ALA A 159 -8.30 -14.65 17.23
C ALA A 159 -9.78 -14.88 16.84
N PRO A 160 -10.18 -16.10 16.43
CA PRO A 160 -11.52 -16.35 15.89
C PRO A 160 -12.64 -16.12 16.91
N GLN A 161 -12.32 -16.04 18.21
CA GLN A 161 -13.28 -15.72 19.26
C GLN A 161 -13.39 -14.21 19.54
N ALA A 162 -12.57 -13.38 18.90
CA ALA A 162 -12.69 -11.92 18.98
C ALA A 162 -13.90 -11.43 18.15
N LYS A 163 -14.55 -10.38 18.64
CA LYS A 163 -15.60 -9.68 17.89
C LYS A 163 -14.95 -8.61 17.01
N VAL A 164 -14.67 -8.95 15.75
CA VAL A 164 -13.98 -8.03 14.83
C VAL A 164 -14.96 -7.03 14.24
N VAL A 165 -14.74 -5.75 14.53
CA VAL A 165 -15.48 -4.62 13.91
C VAL A 165 -14.59 -4.00 12.83
N ARG A 166 -15.08 -4.02 11.59
CA ARG A 166 -14.35 -3.55 10.42
C ARG A 166 -14.79 -2.17 10.01
N PHE A 167 -13.86 -1.25 9.95
CA PHE A 167 -14.06 0.07 9.38
C PHE A 167 -13.53 0.11 7.94
N ASP A 168 -14.15 0.90 7.09
CA ASP A 168 -13.81 0.92 5.67
C ASP A 168 -12.52 1.71 5.37
N ASP A 169 -12.17 2.65 6.25
CA ASP A 169 -10.93 3.41 6.19
C ASP A 169 -10.22 3.47 7.55
N GLU A 170 -8.96 3.85 7.53
CA GLU A 170 -8.11 3.89 8.72
C GLU A 170 -8.51 5.03 9.67
N SER A 171 -8.95 6.17 9.13
CA SER A 171 -9.42 7.31 9.92
C SER A 171 -10.63 6.96 10.78
N ALA A 172 -11.56 6.15 10.25
CA ALA A 172 -12.71 5.68 11.00
C ALA A 172 -12.30 4.73 12.13
N SER A 173 -11.34 3.82 11.91
CA SER A 173 -10.78 2.95 12.95
C SER A 173 -10.12 3.76 14.07
N ILE A 174 -9.34 4.78 13.70
CA ILE A 174 -8.68 5.71 14.63
C ILE A 174 -9.73 6.47 15.45
N THR A 175 -10.76 7.00 14.79
CA THR A 175 -11.83 7.73 15.44
C THR A 175 -12.57 6.85 16.45
N ALA A 176 -12.92 5.62 16.08
CA ALA A 176 -13.57 4.67 16.97
C ALA A 176 -12.75 4.40 18.24
N ALA A 177 -11.43 4.23 18.12
CA ALA A 177 -10.53 4.07 19.25
C ALA A 177 -10.44 5.34 20.10
N ALA A 178 -10.31 6.51 19.46
CA ALA A 178 -10.17 7.79 20.13
C ALA A 178 -11.42 8.19 20.93
N THR A 179 -12.61 7.90 20.40
CA THR A 179 -13.91 8.26 21.04
C THR A 179 -14.43 7.23 22.03
N GLY A 180 -13.81 6.05 22.12
CA GLY A 180 -14.27 4.97 22.99
C GLY A 180 -15.36 4.09 22.39
N GLN A 181 -15.63 4.21 21.10
CA GLN A 181 -16.50 3.27 20.38
C GLN A 181 -15.84 1.89 20.29
N ALA A 182 -14.51 1.85 20.29
CA ALA A 182 -13.71 0.63 20.40
C ALA A 182 -12.63 0.79 21.47
N ASP A 183 -12.51 -0.17 22.37
CA ASP A 183 -11.44 -0.18 23.38
C ASP A 183 -10.15 -0.80 22.87
N ILE A 184 -10.24 -1.67 21.89
CA ILE A 184 -9.09 -2.35 21.27
C ILE A 184 -9.06 -2.01 19.79
N VAL A 185 -7.90 -1.63 19.30
CA VAL A 185 -7.67 -1.41 17.87
C VAL A 185 -6.43 -2.19 17.42
N ALA A 186 -6.53 -2.85 16.27
CA ALA A 186 -5.36 -3.44 15.64
C ALA A 186 -4.92 -2.54 14.49
N ILE A 187 -3.78 -1.84 14.70
CA ILE A 187 -3.25 -0.81 13.82
C ILE A 187 -1.71 -0.73 13.99
N THR A 188 -1.07 0.35 13.57
CA THR A 188 0.40 0.51 13.71
C THR A 188 0.77 1.26 14.99
N PRO A 189 1.94 0.97 15.61
CA PRO A 189 2.36 1.64 16.83
C PRO A 189 2.41 3.18 16.75
N PRO A 190 2.88 3.83 15.66
CA PRO A 190 2.86 5.27 15.56
C PRO A 190 1.45 5.87 15.64
N ILE A 191 0.47 5.18 15.06
CA ILE A 191 -0.93 5.63 15.11
C ILE A 191 -1.51 5.45 16.51
N ILE A 192 -1.19 4.34 17.20
CA ILE A 192 -1.57 4.14 18.61
C ILE A 192 -1.04 5.29 19.47
N ALA A 193 0.23 5.66 19.28
CA ALA A 193 0.83 6.79 19.98
C ALA A 193 0.14 8.13 19.65
N ALA A 194 -0.29 8.33 18.39
CA ALA A 194 -1.04 9.52 18.01
C ALA A 194 -2.43 9.58 18.65
N ILE A 195 -3.13 8.44 18.76
CA ILE A 195 -4.41 8.34 19.49
C ILE A 195 -4.20 8.76 20.94
N ALA A 196 -3.18 8.20 21.62
CA ALA A 196 -2.85 8.55 23.00
C ALA A 196 -2.55 10.05 23.19
N LYS A 197 -1.77 10.64 22.26
CA LYS A 197 -1.43 12.07 22.31
C LYS A 197 -2.65 12.98 22.12
N LYS A 198 -3.55 12.64 21.18
CA LYS A 198 -4.76 13.44 20.91
C LYS A 198 -5.83 13.29 21.98
N ASN A 199 -5.87 12.15 22.65
CA ASN A 199 -6.88 11.81 23.66
C ASN A 199 -6.21 11.24 24.91
N PRO A 200 -5.53 12.08 25.73
CA PRO A 200 -4.80 11.60 26.91
C PRO A 200 -5.69 10.84 27.91
N SER A 201 -6.98 11.19 28.01
CA SER A 201 -7.95 10.52 28.90
C SER A 201 -8.21 9.06 28.52
N ARG A 202 -7.93 8.66 27.30
CA ARG A 202 -8.03 7.28 26.84
C ARG A 202 -6.83 6.42 27.24
N ASP A 203 -5.70 7.08 27.60
CA ASP A 203 -4.43 6.45 28.03
C ASP A 203 -4.05 5.22 27.20
N PHE A 204 -4.10 5.36 25.86
CA PHE A 204 -3.81 4.29 24.91
C PHE A 204 -2.32 3.97 24.89
N GLU A 205 -1.99 2.69 24.76
CA GLU A 205 -0.63 2.21 24.54
C GLU A 205 -0.61 1.03 23.55
N THR A 206 0.55 0.77 22.97
CA THR A 206 0.79 -0.49 22.24
C THR A 206 0.91 -1.62 23.23
N LYS A 207 0.05 -2.64 23.11
CA LYS A 207 0.04 -3.81 23.98
C LYS A 207 1.03 -4.87 23.54
N PHE A 208 0.98 -5.24 22.27
CA PHE A 208 1.91 -6.20 21.66
C PHE A 208 1.93 -6.05 20.14
N ILE A 209 3.00 -6.56 19.54
CA ILE A 209 3.17 -6.60 18.09
C ILE A 209 2.58 -7.90 17.56
N LEU A 210 1.73 -7.79 16.54
CA LEU A 210 1.15 -8.94 15.84
C LEU A 210 2.14 -9.52 14.83
N GLN A 211 2.72 -8.64 14.01
CA GLN A 211 3.65 -9.01 12.95
C GLN A 211 4.37 -7.78 12.38
N SER A 212 5.59 -7.98 11.87
CA SER A 212 6.31 -6.98 11.08
C SER A 212 6.21 -7.30 9.59
N TYR A 213 6.12 -6.26 8.77
CA TYR A 213 6.04 -6.34 7.32
C TYR A 213 7.03 -5.38 6.68
N GLN A 214 7.58 -5.78 5.54
CA GLN A 214 8.28 -4.88 4.64
C GLN A 214 7.27 -4.11 3.79
N LEU A 215 7.57 -2.85 3.50
CA LEU A 215 6.78 -1.99 2.61
C LEU A 215 7.37 -1.98 1.22
N GLY A 216 6.53 -2.13 0.21
CA GLY A 216 6.93 -2.08 -1.19
C GLY A 216 6.02 -1.19 -2.02
N VAL A 217 6.57 -0.66 -3.10
CA VAL A 217 5.80 -0.01 -4.15
C VAL A 217 5.15 -1.11 -4.99
N ALA A 218 3.81 -1.09 -5.10
CA ALA A 218 3.12 -2.09 -5.91
C ALA A 218 2.81 -1.56 -7.32
N MET A 219 2.89 -2.46 -8.29
CA MET A 219 2.58 -2.24 -9.69
C MET A 219 1.88 -3.46 -10.28
N ARG A 220 1.21 -3.30 -11.43
CA ARG A 220 0.63 -4.44 -12.15
C ARG A 220 1.71 -5.43 -12.54
N LYS A 221 1.35 -6.69 -12.65
CA LYS A 221 2.27 -7.73 -13.11
C LYS A 221 2.74 -7.49 -14.54
N GLY A 222 3.95 -7.96 -14.83
CA GLY A 222 4.50 -7.94 -16.19
C GLY A 222 5.00 -6.57 -16.65
N GLN A 223 5.47 -5.73 -15.74
CA GLN A 223 6.02 -4.39 -16.02
C GLN A 223 7.51 -4.29 -15.66
N PRO A 224 8.40 -5.04 -16.35
CA PRO A 224 9.80 -5.16 -15.95
C PRO A 224 10.58 -3.84 -16.00
N GLU A 225 10.27 -2.97 -16.96
CA GLU A 225 10.95 -1.66 -17.08
C GLU A 225 10.55 -0.71 -15.94
N LEU A 226 9.25 -0.66 -15.61
CA LEU A 226 8.76 0.12 -14.48
C LEU A 226 9.33 -0.42 -13.16
N MET A 227 9.37 -1.74 -12.99
CA MET A 227 9.98 -2.40 -11.83
C MET A 227 11.46 -2.04 -11.70
N ALA A 228 12.23 -2.11 -12.78
CA ALA A 228 13.65 -1.78 -12.77
C ALA A 228 13.88 -0.30 -12.42
N ALA A 229 13.07 0.61 -12.98
CA ALA A 229 13.14 2.04 -12.68
C ALA A 229 12.84 2.34 -11.20
N VAL A 230 11.75 1.76 -10.66
CA VAL A 230 11.37 1.93 -9.26
C VAL A 230 12.42 1.33 -8.31
N ASN A 231 12.91 0.12 -8.61
CA ASN A 231 13.94 -0.52 -7.79
C ASN A 231 15.26 0.28 -7.81
N GLY A 232 15.68 0.78 -8.97
CA GLY A 232 16.85 1.64 -9.10
C GLY A 232 16.70 2.94 -8.30
N TRP A 233 15.52 3.55 -8.36
CA TRP A 233 15.19 4.74 -7.58
C TRP A 233 15.24 4.48 -6.07
N ILE A 234 14.65 3.36 -5.59
CA ILE A 234 14.69 2.98 -4.18
C ILE A 234 16.14 2.80 -3.71
N LYS A 235 16.96 2.02 -4.44
CA LYS A 235 18.38 1.81 -4.11
C LYS A 235 19.13 3.14 -3.98
N THR A 236 18.99 4.02 -4.96
CA THR A 236 19.62 5.33 -4.97
C THR A 236 19.21 6.18 -3.78
N ASN A 237 17.90 6.23 -3.47
CA ASN A 237 17.37 7.13 -2.44
C ASN A 237 17.45 6.53 -1.02
N LEU A 238 17.66 5.24 -0.85
CA LEU A 238 18.12 4.65 0.41
C LEU A 238 19.61 4.91 0.63
N ALA A 239 20.44 4.76 -0.41
CA ALA A 239 21.89 4.96 -0.30
C ALA A 239 22.27 6.42 -0.02
N ASN A 240 21.56 7.40 -0.62
CA ASN A 240 21.81 8.83 -0.40
C ASN A 240 21.07 9.42 0.83
N GLY A 241 20.29 8.60 1.54
CA GLY A 241 19.60 8.97 2.77
C GLY A 241 18.27 9.68 2.61
N LYS A 242 17.86 10.09 1.40
CA LYS A 242 16.61 10.86 1.18
C LYS A 242 15.35 10.14 1.67
N LEU A 243 15.22 8.83 1.41
CA LEU A 243 14.08 8.05 1.93
C LEU A 243 14.13 7.94 3.45
N ASN A 244 15.32 7.83 4.03
CA ASN A 244 15.48 7.84 5.48
C ASN A 244 15.09 9.18 6.09
N ASP A 245 15.47 10.30 5.47
CA ASP A 245 15.11 11.64 5.94
C ASP A 245 13.59 11.86 5.91
N ILE A 246 12.93 11.42 4.83
CA ILE A 246 11.46 11.43 4.74
C ILE A 246 10.86 10.58 5.86
N HIS A 247 11.35 9.36 6.07
CA HIS A 247 10.85 8.49 7.13
C HIS A 247 11.05 9.11 8.52
N MET A 248 12.24 9.63 8.81
CA MET A 248 12.57 10.32 10.08
C MET A 248 11.64 11.51 10.34
N LYS A 249 11.34 12.30 9.31
CA LYS A 249 10.47 13.48 9.42
C LYS A 249 9.08 13.13 9.95
N TYR A 250 8.52 12.01 9.52
CA TYR A 250 7.15 11.60 9.86
C TYR A 250 7.08 10.58 10.99
N ALA A 251 7.93 9.56 10.97
CA ALA A 251 7.91 8.48 11.96
C ALA A 251 8.76 8.77 13.21
N GLY A 252 9.69 9.74 13.15
CA GLY A 252 10.60 10.08 14.24
C GLY A 252 11.69 9.03 14.50
N VAL A 253 11.75 7.98 13.66
CA VAL A 253 12.73 6.89 13.75
C VAL A 253 13.31 6.59 12.37
N PRO A 254 14.55 6.07 12.27
CA PRO A 254 15.16 5.73 10.98
C PRO A 254 14.48 4.51 10.35
N ILE A 255 14.64 4.37 9.04
CA ILE A 255 14.33 3.12 8.33
C ILE A 255 15.22 2.00 8.93
N PRO A 256 14.65 0.82 9.21
CA PRO A 256 15.41 -0.30 9.74
C PRO A 256 16.63 -0.63 8.87
N LYS A 257 17.77 -0.88 9.53
CA LYS A 257 19.06 -1.08 8.85
C LYS A 257 19.02 -2.26 7.87
N GLU A 258 18.29 -3.32 8.19
CA GLU A 258 18.11 -4.48 7.33
C GLU A 258 17.44 -4.15 5.98
N ILE A 259 16.58 -3.12 5.94
CA ILE A 259 15.98 -2.62 4.69
C ILE A 259 17.03 -1.90 3.84
N ILE A 260 17.84 -1.03 4.48
CA ILE A 260 18.90 -0.26 3.80
C ILE A 260 19.98 -1.20 3.27
N ASP A 261 20.41 -2.18 4.07
CA ASP A 261 21.45 -3.12 3.68
C ASP A 261 20.96 -4.14 2.63
N GLY A 262 19.70 -4.54 2.68
CA GLY A 262 19.08 -5.43 1.68
C GLY A 262 18.84 -4.79 0.32
N ALA A 263 18.92 -3.47 0.21
CA ALA A 263 18.76 -2.73 -1.04
C ALA A 263 20.10 -2.53 -1.81
N LYS A 264 21.25 -2.79 -1.20
CA LYS A 264 22.56 -2.71 -1.84
C LYS A 264 22.73 -3.82 -2.87
#